data_12fe809932f4d9fb0fef290a93ad3f45
#
_entry.id   12fe809932f4d9fb0fef290a93ad3f45
#
_cell.length_a   1.000
_cell.length_b   1.000
_cell.length_c   1.000
_cell.angle_alpha   90.00
_cell.angle_beta   90.00
_cell.angle_gamma   90.00
#
_symmetry.space_group_name_H-M   'P 1'
#
loop_
_entity.id
_entity.type
_entity.pdbx_description
1 polymer ?
#
loop_
_entity_poly.entity_id
_entity_poly.type
_entity_poly.pdbx_seq_one_letter_code
_entity_poly.pdbx_strand_id
1 'polypeptide(L)'
;MLKIRSVTTAPSGFEGEGFPVRRAFAGVDLRDLDPFLHMDQMGEVEYAPGEPKGTSWHPHRGFETVTYIIDGTFEHADSHGGGGTISNGDTQWMTAGGGVLHIERPPEHLVVSGGLFHGLQLWVNLPRAQKWVDPRYQDLRAHESVLLTSADAGALLRVIAGDVAGHTGPGSTYTPMAMVHATVAPGATLDLPWRPDFNALVYVLSGAGSVGIDGAPVRTGQLAVLGDVDVGRGDRTADDPDAAVG
;
A
#
# COMPACT_ATOMS: atom_id res chain seq x y z
N MET A 1 16.71 -13.98 -6.59
CA MET A 1 16.55 -12.51 -6.73
C MET A 1 15.88 -12.19 -8.06
N LEU A 2 14.91 -11.27 -8.05
CA LEU A 2 14.13 -10.86 -9.24
C LEU A 2 14.89 -9.77 -10.03
N LYS A 3 14.65 -9.73 -11.35
CA LYS A 3 15.14 -8.65 -12.22
C LYS A 3 14.24 -7.44 -12.16
N ILE A 4 14.76 -6.27 -12.48
CA ILE A 4 13.96 -5.06 -12.65
C ILE A 4 13.30 -5.07 -14.03
N ARG A 5 11.98 -4.83 -14.05
CA ARG A 5 11.20 -4.59 -15.28
C ARG A 5 11.13 -3.12 -15.63
N SER A 6 10.90 -2.27 -14.62
CA SER A 6 10.86 -0.83 -14.79
C SER A 6 11.15 -0.10 -13.48
N VAL A 7 11.63 1.14 -13.59
CA VAL A 7 11.68 2.11 -12.49
C VAL A 7 10.99 3.37 -12.95
N THR A 8 9.98 3.82 -12.22
CA THR A 8 9.21 5.04 -12.51
C THR A 8 9.31 6.01 -11.35
N THR A 9 9.14 7.30 -11.63
CA THR A 9 9.08 8.34 -10.58
C THR A 9 7.63 8.77 -10.39
N ALA A 10 7.14 8.66 -9.17
CA ALA A 10 5.79 9.06 -8.80
C ALA A 10 5.60 10.58 -8.97
N PRO A 11 4.68 11.04 -9.83
CA PRO A 11 4.37 12.45 -9.92
C PRO A 11 3.72 12.94 -8.63
N SER A 12 4.03 14.18 -8.25
CA SER A 12 3.35 14.87 -7.16
C SER A 12 2.02 15.45 -7.62
N GLY A 13 1.04 15.44 -6.73
CA GLY A 13 -0.31 15.97 -6.97
C GLY A 13 -1.03 16.26 -5.68
N PHE A 14 -2.34 16.42 -5.77
CA PHE A 14 -3.22 16.62 -4.63
C PHE A 14 -4.41 15.66 -4.74
N GLU A 15 -4.91 15.21 -3.59
CA GLU A 15 -6.12 14.40 -3.45
C GLU A 15 -7.08 15.00 -2.42
N GLY A 16 -8.32 14.47 -2.42
CA GLY A 16 -9.37 14.90 -1.50
C GLY A 16 -9.61 16.40 -1.55
N GLU A 17 -9.58 17.03 -0.40
CA GLU A 17 -9.77 18.49 -0.24
C GLU A 17 -8.46 19.27 -0.41
N GLY A 18 -7.42 18.66 -0.96
CA GLY A 18 -6.15 19.31 -1.30
C GLY A 18 -4.95 18.85 -0.47
N PHE A 19 -4.94 17.64 0.06
CA PHE A 19 -3.73 17.10 0.70
C PHE A 19 -2.72 16.59 -0.36
N PRO A 20 -1.40 16.80 -0.11
CA PRO A 20 -0.38 16.46 -1.09
C PRO A 20 -0.14 14.95 -1.15
N VAL A 21 0.02 14.43 -2.37
CA VAL A 21 0.32 13.03 -2.63
C VAL A 21 1.42 12.85 -3.67
N ARG A 22 2.05 11.66 -3.65
CA ARG A 22 2.82 11.14 -4.79
C ARG A 22 2.14 9.87 -5.28
N ARG A 23 1.74 9.85 -6.55
CA ARG A 23 1.01 8.74 -7.18
C ARG A 23 1.97 7.69 -7.72
N ALA A 24 2.23 6.64 -6.92
CA ALA A 24 3.27 5.67 -7.20
C ALA A 24 3.05 4.86 -8.48
N PHE A 25 1.81 4.56 -8.84
CA PHE A 25 1.48 3.72 -9.99
C PHE A 25 1.22 4.50 -11.28
N ALA A 26 1.37 5.82 -11.28
CA ALA A 26 1.17 6.62 -12.47
C ALA A 26 2.16 6.22 -13.58
N GLY A 27 1.61 5.91 -14.76
CA GLY A 27 2.41 5.53 -15.94
C GLY A 27 2.88 4.07 -15.96
N VAL A 28 2.45 3.23 -15.02
CA VAL A 28 2.71 1.79 -15.02
C VAL A 28 1.49 1.04 -15.56
N ASP A 29 1.70 0.01 -16.38
CA ASP A 29 0.60 -0.85 -16.84
C ASP A 29 0.00 -1.61 -15.66
N LEU A 30 -1.33 -1.53 -15.47
CA LEU A 30 -2.02 -2.22 -14.37
C LEU A 30 -1.83 -3.74 -14.42
N ARG A 31 -1.60 -4.33 -15.58
CA ARG A 31 -1.27 -5.76 -15.71
C ARG A 31 0.05 -6.14 -15.04
N ASP A 32 0.97 -5.20 -14.94
CA ASP A 32 2.25 -5.38 -14.25
C ASP A 32 2.12 -5.15 -12.74
N LEU A 33 0.98 -4.63 -12.28
CA LEU A 33 0.69 -4.30 -10.89
C LEU A 33 -0.32 -5.24 -10.24
N ASP A 34 -1.04 -6.06 -11.02
CA ASP A 34 -2.10 -6.94 -10.48
C ASP A 34 -1.63 -7.72 -9.24
N PRO A 35 -2.36 -7.67 -8.11
CA PRO A 35 -3.73 -7.19 -7.92
C PRO A 35 -3.85 -5.71 -7.52
N PHE A 36 -2.81 -4.92 -7.61
CA PHE A 36 -2.80 -3.54 -7.13
C PHE A 36 -3.35 -2.58 -8.19
N LEU A 37 -4.27 -1.68 -7.80
CA LEU A 37 -4.95 -0.76 -8.69
C LEU A 37 -4.43 0.68 -8.57
N HIS A 38 -4.07 1.08 -7.36
CA HIS A 38 -3.69 2.46 -7.04
C HIS A 38 -2.79 2.47 -5.82
N MET A 39 -1.79 3.36 -5.79
CA MET A 39 -1.03 3.65 -4.58
C MET A 39 -0.62 5.11 -4.55
N ASP A 40 -1.00 5.79 -3.48
CA ASP A 40 -0.56 7.15 -3.17
C ASP A 40 0.25 7.16 -1.87
N GLN A 41 1.40 7.80 -1.91
CA GLN A 41 2.08 8.26 -0.71
C GLN A 41 1.48 9.60 -0.32
N MET A 42 0.84 9.65 0.86
CA MET A 42 0.25 10.84 1.46
C MET A 42 1.29 11.52 2.33
N GLY A 43 1.74 12.70 1.95
CA GLY A 43 2.85 13.40 2.60
C GLY A 43 4.20 12.82 2.10
N GLU A 44 5.25 12.85 2.83
CA GLU A 44 5.53 13.40 4.17
C GLU A 44 5.32 14.92 4.20
N VAL A 45 4.54 15.43 5.14
CA VAL A 45 4.24 16.86 5.24
C VAL A 45 4.11 17.28 6.71
N GLU A 46 4.77 18.38 7.06
CA GLU A 46 4.55 19.08 8.32
C GLU A 46 3.49 20.15 8.12
N TYR A 47 2.28 19.91 8.63
CA TYR A 47 1.17 20.83 8.52
C TYR A 47 1.24 21.94 9.56
N ALA A 48 1.00 23.17 9.14
CA ALA A 48 0.69 24.25 10.06
C ALA A 48 -0.76 24.12 10.60
N PRO A 49 -1.10 24.78 11.72
CA PRO A 49 -2.48 24.84 12.22
C PRO A 49 -3.47 25.29 11.14
N GLY A 50 -4.56 24.55 10.99
CA GLY A 50 -5.62 24.79 10.01
C GLY A 50 -5.35 24.24 8.60
N GLU A 51 -4.17 23.70 8.33
CA GLU A 51 -3.83 23.15 7.01
C GLU A 51 -4.28 21.69 6.78
N PRO A 52 -4.32 20.78 7.80
CA PRO A 52 -4.70 19.39 7.55
C PRO A 52 -6.06 19.26 6.86
N LYS A 53 -6.06 18.46 5.79
CA LYS A 53 -7.24 18.21 4.94
C LYS A 53 -7.53 16.72 4.90
N GLY A 54 -8.77 16.39 4.58
CA GLY A 54 -9.24 15.03 4.37
C GLY A 54 -9.91 14.87 3.01
N THR A 55 -10.87 13.95 2.97
CA THR A 55 -11.74 13.74 1.82
C THR A 55 -13.18 14.09 2.19
N SER A 56 -14.01 14.44 1.21
CA SER A 56 -15.46 14.41 1.37
C SER A 56 -15.98 12.97 1.30
N TRP A 57 -17.28 12.77 1.54
CA TRP A 57 -17.93 11.47 1.33
C TRP A 57 -17.77 11.01 -0.11
N HIS A 58 -17.20 9.79 -0.29
CA HIS A 58 -16.95 9.20 -1.60
C HIS A 58 -17.18 7.69 -1.59
N PRO A 59 -17.51 7.08 -2.77
CA PRO A 59 -17.82 5.66 -2.87
C PRO A 59 -16.60 4.81 -3.25
N HIS A 60 -16.60 3.56 -2.75
CA HIS A 60 -15.75 2.49 -3.25
C HIS A 60 -16.57 1.23 -3.49
N ARG A 61 -16.20 0.42 -4.49
CA ARG A 61 -16.83 -0.86 -4.80
C ARG A 61 -15.91 -1.80 -5.57
N GLY A 62 -15.92 -3.08 -5.21
CA GLY A 62 -15.25 -4.15 -5.95
C GLY A 62 -13.75 -4.27 -5.71
N PHE A 63 -13.23 -3.58 -4.71
CA PHE A 63 -11.81 -3.62 -4.31
C PHE A 63 -11.68 -3.33 -2.81
N GLU A 64 -10.45 -3.35 -2.33
CA GLU A 64 -10.09 -3.04 -0.96
C GLU A 64 -9.22 -1.78 -0.93
N THR A 65 -9.39 -0.93 0.08
CA THR A 65 -8.47 0.17 0.37
C THR A 65 -7.68 -0.13 1.63
N VAL A 66 -6.38 0.11 1.58
CA VAL A 66 -5.45 -0.13 2.67
C VAL A 66 -4.76 1.19 2.99
N THR A 67 -5.10 1.76 4.15
CA THR A 67 -4.49 3.00 4.65
C THR A 67 -3.50 2.65 5.75
N TYR A 68 -2.22 2.83 5.50
CA TYR A 68 -1.13 2.60 6.46
C TYR A 68 -0.54 3.94 6.89
N ILE A 69 -0.61 4.25 8.19
CA ILE A 69 -0.06 5.47 8.77
C ILE A 69 1.37 5.22 9.24
N ILE A 70 2.29 6.01 8.73
CA ILE A 70 3.70 6.01 9.14
C ILE A 70 3.86 7.01 10.27
N ASP A 71 3.41 8.26 10.07
CA ASP A 71 3.39 9.32 11.07
C ASP A 71 2.05 10.05 11.06
N GLY A 72 1.57 10.44 12.21
CA GLY A 72 0.33 11.20 12.40
C GLY A 72 -0.87 10.32 12.75
N THR A 73 -2.06 10.87 12.53
CA THR A 73 -3.34 10.23 12.89
C THR A 73 -4.39 10.57 11.86
N PHE A 74 -5.23 9.57 11.54
CA PHE A 74 -6.33 9.71 10.58
C PHE A 74 -7.59 9.06 11.13
N GLU A 75 -8.74 9.71 10.92
CA GLU A 75 -10.06 9.20 11.27
C GLU A 75 -10.81 8.82 10.00
N HIS A 76 -11.62 7.79 10.11
CA HIS A 76 -12.54 7.40 9.05
C HIS A 76 -13.92 7.09 9.61
N ALA A 77 -14.94 7.27 8.77
CA ALA A 77 -16.31 6.87 9.05
C ALA A 77 -16.98 6.38 7.76
N ASP A 78 -17.97 5.50 7.86
CA ASP A 78 -18.68 4.97 6.71
C ASP A 78 -20.21 5.11 6.82
N SER A 79 -20.88 4.78 5.71
CA SER A 79 -22.33 4.86 5.58
C SER A 79 -23.10 3.74 6.33
N HIS A 80 -22.40 2.75 6.89
CA HIS A 80 -22.98 1.65 7.63
C HIS A 80 -22.82 1.80 9.15
N GLY A 81 -22.23 2.92 9.62
CA GLY A 81 -21.96 3.18 11.03
C GLY A 81 -20.64 2.63 11.53
N GLY A 82 -19.78 2.18 10.62
CA GLY A 82 -18.38 1.86 10.91
C GLY A 82 -17.54 3.13 10.99
N GLY A 83 -16.38 3.00 11.60
CA GLY A 83 -15.43 4.10 11.73
C GLY A 83 -14.38 3.81 12.78
N GLY A 84 -13.32 4.62 12.79
CA GLY A 84 -12.23 4.46 13.75
C GLY A 84 -11.14 5.49 13.55
N THR A 85 -10.12 5.35 14.37
CA THR A 85 -8.91 6.18 14.33
C THR A 85 -7.71 5.28 14.18
N ILE A 86 -6.83 5.60 13.25
CA ILE A 86 -5.55 4.94 13.02
C ILE A 86 -4.41 5.94 13.22
N SER A 87 -3.32 5.50 13.80
CA SER A 87 -2.15 6.30 14.13
C SER A 87 -0.85 5.59 13.75
N ASN A 88 0.28 6.12 14.16
CA ASN A 88 1.61 5.63 13.77
C ASN A 88 1.76 4.10 13.81
N GLY A 89 2.00 3.51 12.65
CA GLY A 89 2.18 2.09 12.46
C GLY A 89 0.89 1.27 12.32
N ASP A 90 -0.28 1.86 12.56
CA ASP A 90 -1.58 1.21 12.35
C ASP A 90 -1.91 1.12 10.85
N THR A 91 -2.73 0.13 10.52
CA THR A 91 -3.26 -0.05 9.17
C THR A 91 -4.76 -0.27 9.24
N GLN A 92 -5.52 0.51 8.47
CA GLN A 92 -6.92 0.22 8.20
C GLN A 92 -7.02 -0.53 6.89
N TRP A 93 -7.62 -1.68 6.92
CA TRP A 93 -7.94 -2.49 5.74
C TRP A 93 -9.45 -2.52 5.54
N MET A 94 -9.95 -1.77 4.56
CA MET A 94 -11.37 -1.72 4.23
C MET A 94 -11.64 -2.54 2.97
N THR A 95 -12.43 -3.60 3.10
CA THR A 95 -13.03 -4.29 1.97
C THR A 95 -14.29 -3.56 1.57
N ALA A 96 -14.29 -2.89 0.41
CA ALA A 96 -15.47 -2.19 -0.07
C ALA A 96 -16.54 -3.14 -0.64
N GLY A 97 -16.13 -4.26 -1.23
CA GLY A 97 -17.04 -5.32 -1.69
C GLY A 97 -18.17 -4.80 -2.57
N GLY A 98 -19.42 -5.04 -2.18
CA GLY A 98 -20.63 -4.61 -2.86
C GLY A 98 -20.87 -3.10 -2.90
N GLY A 99 -20.14 -2.35 -2.08
CA GLY A 99 -20.13 -0.89 -2.07
C GLY A 99 -20.24 -0.27 -0.68
N VAL A 100 -19.50 0.80 -0.47
CA VAL A 100 -19.50 1.62 0.75
C VAL A 100 -19.26 3.07 0.39
N LEU A 101 -19.93 3.98 1.10
CA LEU A 101 -19.56 5.39 1.15
C LEU A 101 -18.72 5.60 2.39
N HIS A 102 -17.60 6.28 2.27
CA HIS A 102 -16.81 6.65 3.44
C HIS A 102 -16.21 8.05 3.33
N ILE A 103 -15.69 8.50 4.46
CA ILE A 103 -14.99 9.78 4.61
C ILE A 103 -13.73 9.51 5.44
N GLU A 104 -12.65 10.17 5.08
CA GLU A 104 -11.37 10.13 5.77
C GLU A 104 -10.96 11.55 6.11
N ARG A 105 -10.54 11.80 7.36
CA ARG A 105 -10.23 13.15 7.82
C ARG A 105 -9.17 13.16 8.93
N PRO A 106 -8.39 14.25 9.04
CA PRO A 106 -7.56 14.47 10.20
C PRO A 106 -8.43 14.67 11.45
N PRO A 107 -8.03 14.17 12.63
CA PRO A 107 -8.72 14.48 13.88
C PRO A 107 -8.61 15.96 14.23
N GLU A 108 -9.55 16.45 15.05
CA GLU A 108 -9.64 17.87 15.42
C GLU A 108 -8.32 18.43 16.00
N HIS A 109 -7.65 17.64 16.85
CA HIS A 109 -6.41 18.09 17.45
C HIS A 109 -5.32 18.35 16.40
N LEU A 110 -5.22 17.53 15.34
CA LEU A 110 -4.28 17.74 14.25
C LEU A 110 -4.67 18.96 13.41
N VAL A 111 -5.95 19.21 13.20
CA VAL A 111 -6.42 20.43 12.52
C VAL A 111 -6.04 21.68 13.31
N VAL A 112 -6.20 21.63 14.64
CA VAL A 112 -5.94 22.77 15.52
C VAL A 112 -4.45 23.04 15.68
N SER A 113 -3.64 22.02 15.87
CA SER A 113 -2.21 22.16 16.18
C SER A 113 -1.28 22.05 14.99
N GLY A 114 -1.75 21.49 13.86
CA GLY A 114 -0.86 21.01 12.81
C GLY A 114 -0.08 19.77 13.27
N GLY A 115 0.97 19.44 12.54
CA GLY A 115 1.90 18.37 12.87
C GLY A 115 2.26 17.49 11.65
N LEU A 116 3.15 16.54 11.89
CA LEU A 116 3.63 15.64 10.85
C LEU A 116 2.55 14.65 10.43
N PHE A 117 2.40 14.49 9.12
CA PHE A 117 1.56 13.46 8.52
C PHE A 117 2.28 12.74 7.39
N HIS A 118 2.31 11.42 7.46
CA HIS A 118 2.87 10.54 6.43
C HIS A 118 2.14 9.20 6.42
N GLY A 119 1.66 8.79 5.27
CA GLY A 119 0.97 7.52 5.11
C GLY A 119 1.00 7.00 3.69
N LEU A 120 0.44 5.83 3.52
CA LEU A 120 0.20 5.19 2.22
C LEU A 120 -1.27 4.82 2.09
N GLN A 121 -1.83 5.04 0.92
CA GLN A 121 -3.10 4.46 0.50
C GLN A 121 -2.86 3.52 -0.67
N LEU A 122 -3.20 2.24 -0.49
CA LEU A 122 -3.09 1.19 -1.50
C LEU A 122 -4.47 0.65 -1.82
N TRP A 123 -4.79 0.47 -3.10
CA TRP A 123 -6.01 -0.20 -3.53
C TRP A 123 -5.66 -1.58 -4.07
N VAL A 124 -6.37 -2.59 -3.56
CA VAL A 124 -6.18 -4.00 -3.92
C VAL A 124 -7.44 -4.54 -4.56
N ASN A 125 -7.34 -5.04 -5.78
CA ASN A 125 -8.47 -5.59 -6.52
C ASN A 125 -9.01 -6.85 -5.84
N LEU A 126 -10.33 -6.96 -5.76
CA LEU A 126 -10.97 -8.20 -5.33
C LEU A 126 -11.08 -9.18 -6.50
N PRO A 127 -10.86 -10.48 -6.28
CA PRO A 127 -11.19 -11.50 -7.25
C PRO A 127 -12.66 -11.40 -7.70
N ARG A 128 -12.96 -11.77 -8.94
CA ARG A 128 -14.28 -11.65 -9.52
C ARG A 128 -15.40 -12.23 -8.63
N ALA A 129 -15.15 -13.38 -8.04
CA ALA A 129 -16.13 -14.07 -7.16
C ALA A 129 -16.41 -13.31 -5.87
N GLN A 130 -15.49 -12.43 -5.41
CA GLN A 130 -15.59 -11.67 -4.17
C GLN A 130 -15.95 -10.19 -4.36
N LYS A 131 -16.17 -9.74 -5.60
CA LYS A 131 -16.48 -8.32 -5.86
C LYS A 131 -17.75 -7.81 -5.18
N TRP A 132 -18.64 -8.69 -4.76
CA TRP A 132 -19.92 -8.39 -4.16
C TRP A 132 -20.06 -8.84 -2.69
N VAL A 133 -18.94 -9.19 -2.03
CA VAL A 133 -18.96 -9.49 -0.60
C VAL A 133 -19.40 -8.28 0.21
N ASP A 134 -19.90 -8.52 1.42
CA ASP A 134 -20.27 -7.44 2.32
C ASP A 134 -19.05 -6.58 2.70
N PRO A 135 -19.21 -5.26 2.79
CA PRO A 135 -18.17 -4.39 3.30
C PRO A 135 -17.71 -4.78 4.69
N ARG A 136 -16.40 -4.71 4.93
CA ARG A 136 -15.82 -4.99 6.25
C ARG A 136 -14.56 -4.20 6.48
N TYR A 137 -14.17 -4.03 7.77
CA TYR A 137 -12.90 -3.44 8.19
C TYR A 137 -12.04 -4.43 8.96
N GLN A 138 -10.74 -4.21 8.88
CA GLN A 138 -9.74 -4.77 9.76
C GLN A 138 -8.89 -3.60 10.25
N ASP A 139 -8.97 -3.29 11.53
CA ASP A 139 -8.11 -2.29 12.18
C ASP A 139 -6.88 -3.01 12.73
N LEU A 140 -5.82 -3.06 11.93
CA LEU A 140 -4.57 -3.73 12.29
C LEU A 140 -3.72 -2.75 13.10
N ARG A 141 -3.57 -3.03 14.39
CA ARG A 141 -2.79 -2.16 15.28
C ARG A 141 -1.29 -2.39 15.10
N ALA A 142 -0.52 -1.34 15.28
CA ALA A 142 0.93 -1.37 15.12
C ALA A 142 1.61 -2.51 15.89
N HIS A 143 1.12 -2.81 17.10
CA HIS A 143 1.65 -3.87 17.96
C HIS A 143 1.27 -5.29 17.53
N GLU A 144 0.28 -5.45 16.65
CA GLU A 144 -0.11 -6.75 16.07
C GLU A 144 0.74 -7.14 14.87
N SER A 145 1.39 -6.16 14.24
CA SER A 145 2.29 -6.40 13.11
C SER A 145 3.50 -7.21 13.54
N VAL A 146 3.89 -8.17 12.72
CA VAL A 146 5.10 -8.95 12.95
C VAL A 146 6.32 -8.11 12.60
N LEU A 147 7.25 -7.96 13.55
CA LEU A 147 8.53 -7.28 13.34
C LEU A 147 9.65 -8.31 13.18
N LEU A 148 10.38 -8.18 12.07
CA LEU A 148 11.53 -9.04 11.76
C LEU A 148 12.77 -8.16 11.58
N THR A 149 13.92 -8.71 11.90
CA THR A 149 15.23 -8.11 11.57
C THR A 149 15.98 -9.00 10.60
N SER A 150 16.76 -8.39 9.69
CA SER A 150 17.74 -9.16 8.92
C SER A 150 18.78 -9.80 9.83
N ALA A 151 19.46 -10.86 9.35
CA ALA A 151 20.42 -11.62 10.16
C ALA A 151 21.59 -10.76 10.67
N ASP A 152 21.96 -9.72 9.93
CA ASP A 152 23.00 -8.74 10.29
C ASP A 152 22.47 -7.54 11.08
N ALA A 153 21.16 -7.54 11.44
CA ALA A 153 20.44 -6.44 12.06
C ALA A 153 20.48 -5.12 11.25
N GLY A 154 20.82 -5.17 9.98
CA GLY A 154 20.87 -4.01 9.08
C GLY A 154 19.52 -3.58 8.53
N ALA A 155 18.46 -4.40 8.70
CA ALA A 155 17.12 -4.05 8.28
C ALA A 155 16.08 -4.46 9.32
N LEU A 156 15.06 -3.61 9.48
CA LEU A 156 13.84 -3.87 10.24
C LEU A 156 12.66 -3.96 9.26
N LEU A 157 11.87 -5.03 9.38
CA LEU A 157 10.68 -5.25 8.57
C LEU A 157 9.46 -5.29 9.46
N ARG A 158 8.40 -4.61 9.02
CA ARG A 158 7.05 -4.74 9.54
C ARG A 158 6.21 -5.50 8.52
N VAL A 159 5.81 -6.73 8.84
CA VAL A 159 4.90 -7.53 7.99
C VAL A 159 3.47 -7.16 8.34
N ILE A 160 2.79 -6.48 7.42
CA ILE A 160 1.42 -5.98 7.60
C ILE A 160 0.42 -7.04 7.16
N ALA A 161 0.67 -7.71 6.03
CA ALA A 161 -0.18 -8.78 5.51
C ALA A 161 0.63 -9.81 4.74
N GLY A 162 0.08 -11.02 4.62
CA GLY A 162 0.69 -12.14 3.91
C GLY A 162 1.82 -12.81 4.68
N ASP A 163 2.45 -13.79 4.05
CA ASP A 163 3.58 -14.53 4.61
C ASP A 163 4.91 -14.03 4.03
N VAL A 164 5.86 -13.74 4.89
CA VAL A 164 7.22 -13.35 4.52
C VAL A 164 8.22 -14.12 5.39
N ALA A 165 9.06 -14.94 4.78
CA ALA A 165 10.03 -15.77 5.46
C ALA A 165 9.44 -16.68 6.56
N GLY A 166 8.22 -17.19 6.35
CA GLY A 166 7.51 -18.04 7.32
C GLY A 166 6.85 -17.28 8.47
N HIS A 167 6.73 -15.97 8.36
CA HIS A 167 6.04 -15.12 9.34
C HIS A 167 4.84 -14.45 8.68
N THR A 168 3.66 -14.65 9.24
CA THR A 168 2.40 -14.15 8.69
C THR A 168 2.00 -12.86 9.37
N GLY A 169 1.77 -11.80 8.58
CA GLY A 169 1.22 -10.53 9.07
C GLY A 169 -0.27 -10.66 9.45
N PRO A 170 -0.80 -9.73 10.27
CA PRO A 170 -2.15 -9.79 10.80
C PRO A 170 -3.26 -9.58 9.75
N GLY A 171 -2.95 -8.89 8.64
CA GLY A 171 -3.94 -8.58 7.59
C GLY A 171 -4.40 -9.80 6.81
N SER A 172 -5.71 -10.07 6.81
CA SER A 172 -6.31 -11.10 5.98
C SER A 172 -6.74 -10.54 4.62
N THR A 173 -6.39 -11.23 3.54
CA THR A 173 -6.58 -10.76 2.16
C THR A 173 -7.45 -11.74 1.36
N TYR A 174 -8.28 -11.23 0.45
CA TYR A 174 -9.00 -12.07 -0.52
C TYR A 174 -8.08 -12.52 -1.64
N THR A 175 -7.19 -11.66 -2.09
CA THR A 175 -6.16 -11.99 -3.07
C THR A 175 -4.87 -12.33 -2.34
N PRO A 176 -4.20 -13.47 -2.64
CA PRO A 176 -2.91 -13.79 -2.06
C PRO A 176 -1.89 -12.70 -2.35
N MET A 177 -1.37 -12.06 -1.33
CA MET A 177 -0.37 -10.99 -1.43
C MET A 177 0.43 -10.87 -0.13
N ALA A 178 1.50 -10.09 -0.17
CA ALA A 178 2.22 -9.65 1.02
C ALA A 178 2.44 -8.14 0.98
N MET A 179 2.33 -7.49 2.15
CA MET A 179 2.64 -6.08 2.33
C MET A 179 3.63 -5.92 3.48
N VAL A 180 4.77 -5.29 3.17
CA VAL A 180 5.88 -5.12 4.10
C VAL A 180 6.38 -3.68 4.05
N HIS A 181 6.56 -3.06 5.21
CA HIS A 181 7.35 -1.85 5.35
C HIS A 181 8.75 -2.22 5.87
N ALA A 182 9.79 -1.84 5.14
CA ALA A 182 11.17 -2.13 5.50
C ALA A 182 11.97 -0.83 5.72
N THR A 183 12.71 -0.78 6.84
CA THR A 183 13.74 0.23 7.09
C THR A 183 15.09 -0.45 6.96
N VAL A 184 15.91 0.02 6.01
CA VAL A 184 17.24 -0.57 5.72
C VAL A 184 18.30 0.45 6.06
N ALA A 185 19.26 0.07 6.90
CA ALA A 185 20.36 0.94 7.30
C ALA A 185 21.31 1.23 6.13
N PRO A 186 22.01 2.36 6.13
CA PRO A 186 23.01 2.67 5.12
C PRO A 186 24.06 1.55 4.99
N GLY A 187 24.27 1.07 3.77
CA GLY A 187 25.23 -0.01 3.46
C GLY A 187 24.74 -1.42 3.77
N ALA A 188 23.54 -1.60 4.36
CA ALA A 188 22.96 -2.91 4.59
C ALA A 188 22.27 -3.45 3.34
N THR A 189 22.12 -4.78 3.30
CA THR A 189 21.43 -5.52 2.25
C THR A 189 20.28 -6.31 2.87
N LEU A 190 19.12 -6.26 2.20
CA LEU A 190 17.95 -7.04 2.59
C LEU A 190 17.58 -8.02 1.47
N ASP A 191 17.71 -9.31 1.76
CA ASP A 191 17.23 -10.39 0.90
C ASP A 191 15.94 -10.97 1.48
N LEU A 192 14.87 -10.92 0.68
CA LEU A 192 13.57 -11.50 1.04
C LEU A 192 13.24 -12.68 0.11
N PRO A 193 12.87 -13.85 0.66
CA PRO A 193 12.28 -14.90 -0.15
C PRO A 193 10.94 -14.41 -0.72
N TRP A 194 10.84 -14.38 -2.04
CA TRP A 194 9.65 -13.91 -2.73
C TRP A 194 9.10 -15.01 -3.64
N ARG A 195 7.80 -15.17 -3.68
CA ARG A 195 7.15 -16.15 -4.55
C ARG A 195 7.36 -15.75 -6.01
N PRO A 196 7.82 -16.69 -6.87
CA PRO A 196 8.11 -16.38 -8.27
C PRO A 196 6.87 -16.06 -9.10
N ASP A 197 5.67 -16.50 -8.66
CA ASP A 197 4.37 -16.27 -9.29
C ASP A 197 3.69 -14.97 -8.83
N PHE A 198 4.32 -14.19 -7.93
CA PHE A 198 3.84 -12.89 -7.50
C PHE A 198 4.53 -11.76 -8.26
N ASN A 199 3.75 -10.75 -8.66
CA ASN A 199 4.34 -9.45 -8.98
C ASN A 199 5.05 -8.91 -7.73
N ALA A 200 6.20 -8.28 -7.93
CA ALA A 200 6.95 -7.69 -6.83
C ALA A 200 7.17 -6.20 -7.10
N LEU A 201 6.81 -5.38 -6.13
CA LEU A 201 6.89 -3.93 -6.20
C LEU A 201 7.72 -3.42 -5.02
N VAL A 202 8.62 -2.48 -5.29
CA VAL A 202 9.37 -1.76 -4.25
C VAL A 202 9.16 -0.27 -4.48
N TYR A 203 8.52 0.39 -3.52
CA TYR A 203 8.37 1.85 -3.51
C TYR A 203 9.26 2.46 -2.44
N VAL A 204 10.08 3.44 -2.81
CA VAL A 204 11.02 4.09 -1.89
C VAL A 204 10.37 5.32 -1.26
N LEU A 205 10.02 5.19 0.01
CA LEU A 205 9.43 6.27 0.81
C LEU A 205 10.46 7.38 1.11
N SER A 206 11.67 6.97 1.50
CA SER A 206 12.76 7.90 1.87
C SER A 206 14.12 7.27 1.60
N GLY A 207 15.10 8.08 1.24
CA GLY A 207 16.48 7.66 1.01
C GLY A 207 16.76 7.22 -0.42
N ALA A 208 17.84 6.44 -0.59
CA ALA A 208 18.30 5.89 -1.86
C ALA A 208 19.02 4.57 -1.65
N GLY A 209 18.96 3.71 -2.65
CA GLY A 209 19.60 2.39 -2.64
C GLY A 209 19.60 1.76 -4.02
N SER A 210 19.70 0.44 -4.04
CA SER A 210 19.58 -0.36 -5.26
C SER A 210 18.65 -1.55 -5.03
N VAL A 211 17.96 -1.99 -6.09
CA VAL A 211 16.96 -3.06 -6.04
C VAL A 211 17.21 -4.07 -7.17
N GLY A 212 16.82 -5.32 -6.92
CA GLY A 212 16.92 -6.42 -7.88
C GLY A 212 18.32 -6.95 -8.05
N ILE A 213 18.45 -8.06 -8.82
CA ILE A 213 19.74 -8.70 -9.08
C ILE A 213 20.71 -7.79 -9.86
N ASP A 214 20.13 -6.89 -10.67
CA ASP A 214 20.89 -5.96 -11.52
C ASP A 214 21.38 -4.72 -10.75
N GLY A 215 21.02 -4.59 -9.47
CA GLY A 215 21.41 -3.46 -8.63
C GLY A 215 20.93 -2.11 -9.15
N ALA A 216 19.71 -2.06 -9.72
CA ALA A 216 19.17 -0.83 -10.30
C ALA A 216 19.00 0.25 -9.23
N PRO A 217 19.52 1.47 -9.44
CA PRO A 217 19.44 2.54 -8.47
C PRO A 217 18.00 3.03 -8.32
N VAL A 218 17.60 3.24 -7.08
CA VAL A 218 16.29 3.79 -6.72
C VAL A 218 16.43 4.85 -5.61
N ARG A 219 15.49 5.78 -5.56
CA ARG A 219 15.47 6.87 -4.57
C ARG A 219 14.05 7.23 -4.17
N THR A 220 13.92 8.09 -3.18
CA THR A 220 12.64 8.63 -2.70
C THR A 220 11.67 8.96 -3.84
N GLY A 221 10.44 8.46 -3.72
CA GLY A 221 9.36 8.65 -4.68
C GLY A 221 9.47 7.80 -5.95
N GLN A 222 10.33 6.79 -5.96
CA GLN A 222 10.42 5.86 -7.09
C GLN A 222 9.81 4.50 -6.77
N LEU A 223 9.12 3.96 -7.77
CA LEU A 223 8.60 2.61 -7.82
C LEU A 223 9.47 1.75 -8.73
N ALA A 224 9.96 0.63 -8.22
CA ALA A 224 10.56 -0.44 -9.01
C ALA A 224 9.55 -1.59 -9.14
N VAL A 225 9.30 -2.03 -10.36
CA VAL A 225 8.55 -3.25 -10.69
C VAL A 225 9.56 -4.35 -11.01
N LEU A 226 9.45 -5.47 -10.29
CA LEU A 226 10.37 -6.61 -10.41
C LEU A 226 9.63 -7.85 -10.92
N GLY A 227 10.36 -8.76 -11.52
CA GLY A 227 9.89 -10.06 -12.03
C GLY A 227 10.31 -10.30 -13.46
N ASP A 228 10.09 -11.52 -13.96
CA ASP A 228 10.34 -11.83 -15.37
C ASP A 228 9.19 -11.26 -16.23
N VAL A 229 9.55 -10.78 -17.41
CA VAL A 229 8.60 -10.13 -18.36
C VAL A 229 7.48 -11.08 -18.80
N ASP A 230 7.71 -12.40 -18.64
CA ASP A 230 6.77 -13.45 -19.11
C ASP A 230 5.84 -13.98 -17.99
N VAL A 231 6.11 -13.73 -16.71
CA VAL A 231 5.35 -14.31 -15.59
C VAL A 231 3.97 -13.66 -15.41
N GLY A 232 3.79 -12.41 -15.83
CA GLY A 232 2.47 -11.73 -15.81
C GLY A 232 1.69 -11.82 -17.13
N ARG A 233 2.31 -12.37 -18.18
CA ARG A 233 1.72 -12.56 -19.52
C ARG A 233 1.37 -14.00 -19.84
N GLY A 234 1.28 -14.86 -18.82
CA GLY A 234 0.76 -16.21 -18.98
C GLY A 234 -0.54 -16.13 -19.76
N ASP A 235 -0.61 -16.88 -20.86
CA ASP A 235 -1.73 -17.01 -21.77
C ASP A 235 -3.00 -17.35 -20.95
N ARG A 236 -3.66 -16.31 -20.44
CA ARG A 236 -5.02 -16.42 -19.93
C ARG A 236 -5.88 -16.59 -21.15
N THR A 237 -6.04 -17.84 -21.57
CA THR A 237 -6.94 -18.20 -22.66
C THR A 237 -8.34 -17.68 -22.34
N ALA A 238 -9.10 -17.32 -23.36
CA ALA A 238 -10.46 -16.78 -23.23
C ALA A 238 -11.43 -17.67 -22.42
N ASP A 239 -10.98 -18.87 -22.06
CA ASP A 239 -11.72 -19.87 -21.27
C ASP A 239 -11.39 -19.85 -19.77
N ASP A 240 -10.48 -18.97 -19.31
CA ASP A 240 -10.26 -18.76 -17.87
C ASP A 240 -11.43 -17.96 -17.29
N PRO A 241 -12.27 -18.54 -16.42
CA PRO A 241 -13.43 -17.86 -15.84
C PRO A 241 -13.05 -16.62 -15.02
N ASP A 242 -11.78 -16.45 -14.66
CA ASP A 242 -11.24 -15.28 -13.94
C ASP A 242 -10.63 -14.22 -14.88
N ALA A 243 -10.52 -14.47 -16.18
CA ALA A 243 -9.84 -13.60 -17.15
C ALA A 243 -10.70 -12.43 -17.66
N ALA A 244 -11.99 -12.37 -17.36
CA ALA A 244 -12.87 -11.30 -17.82
C ALA A 244 -12.85 -10.11 -16.86
N VAL A 245 -11.82 -9.29 -16.95
CA VAL A 245 -11.81 -7.92 -16.44
C VAL A 245 -12.16 -7.00 -17.60
N GLY A 246 -13.44 -6.62 -17.67
CA GLY A 246 -13.95 -5.52 -18.46
C GLY A 246 -14.35 -4.40 -17.49
#